data_f647e15d21d1c4627570b19137c67521
#
_entry.id   f647e15d21d1c4627570b19137c67521
#
_cell.length_a   1.000
_cell.length_b   1.000
_cell.length_c   1.000
_cell.angle_alpha   90.00
_cell.angle_beta   90.00
_cell.angle_gamma   90.00
#
_symmetry.space_group_name_H-M   'P 1'
#
loop_
_entity.id
_entity.type
_entity.pdbx_description
1 polymer ?
#
loop_
_entity_poly.entity_id
_entity_poly.type
_entity_poly.pdbx_seq_one_letter_code
_entity_poly.pdbx_strand_id
1 'polypeptide(L)'
;IKDSVDQQNEYIIKLFLYKKKKLREGTKYGYMASIKRLITVLDKPLVQMDEHDIFYYLNWYENRNVPVTGRKNQNSTLNSERRYLSAFFSWMRKEKLITVNPVEAIEPLKVQRKPIDFFTPEEMARLRDSCRTLRERALIEVLRSTGARVGEIVEITVDQINWETGDILILGEKSNRYRTIYLDPDALYHYKKYWNSRTDNNEHMFVSKSKPYKPIGTSSVRTIMKEIAEHAGVTNRCYPHKMRKTLGMELKNRGVDIGTIQEVLGHADSKVTSMYYAQSTPDTLRMIRKRAV
;
A
#
# COMPACT_ATOMS: atom_id res chain seq x y z
N ILE A 1 33.83 -14.75 -20.78
CA ILE A 1 33.84 -13.51 -19.96
C ILE A 1 32.42 -13.18 -19.52
N LYS A 2 31.40 -13.21 -20.40
CA LYS A 2 30.01 -12.88 -20.04
C LYS A 2 29.47 -13.86 -18.96
N ASP A 3 29.68 -15.14 -19.13
CA ASP A 3 29.25 -16.16 -18.15
C ASP A 3 29.86 -15.95 -16.76
N SER A 4 31.11 -15.45 -16.68
CA SER A 4 31.76 -15.18 -15.38
C SER A 4 31.21 -13.95 -14.68
N VAL A 5 30.81 -12.92 -15.44
CA VAL A 5 30.14 -11.72 -14.91
C VAL A 5 28.77 -12.07 -14.36
N ASP A 6 27.99 -12.83 -15.13
CA ASP A 6 26.66 -13.28 -14.72
C ASP A 6 26.72 -14.15 -13.47
N GLN A 7 27.70 -15.08 -13.38
CA GLN A 7 27.91 -15.91 -12.20
C GLN A 7 28.29 -15.09 -10.96
N GLN A 8 29.17 -14.10 -11.12
CA GLN A 8 29.55 -13.21 -10.02
C GLN A 8 28.37 -12.37 -9.52
N ASN A 9 27.64 -11.76 -10.43
CA ASN A 9 26.45 -10.98 -10.09
C ASN A 9 25.38 -11.85 -9.40
N GLU A 10 25.16 -13.06 -9.90
CA GLU A 10 24.21 -13.99 -9.31
C GLU A 10 24.61 -14.41 -7.88
N TYR A 11 25.91 -14.69 -7.67
CA TYR A 11 26.42 -14.99 -6.33
C TYR A 11 26.18 -13.86 -5.34
N ILE A 12 26.50 -12.61 -5.72
CA ILE A 12 26.29 -11.42 -4.88
C ILE A 12 24.80 -11.27 -4.53
N ILE A 13 23.91 -11.46 -5.49
CA ILE A 13 22.46 -11.38 -5.28
C ILE A 13 21.97 -12.45 -4.31
N LYS A 14 22.40 -13.69 -4.50
CA LYS A 14 22.06 -14.81 -3.60
C LYS A 14 22.55 -14.54 -2.17
N LEU A 15 23.76 -14.04 -2.02
CA LEU A 15 24.32 -13.66 -0.74
C LEU A 15 23.52 -12.55 -0.07
N PHE A 16 23.15 -11.51 -0.82
CA PHE A 16 22.29 -10.42 -0.32
C PHE A 16 20.95 -10.95 0.19
N LEU A 17 20.27 -11.77 -0.59
CA LEU A 17 18.97 -12.33 -0.21
C LEU A 17 19.08 -13.22 1.03
N TYR A 18 20.14 -14.02 1.13
CA TYR A 18 20.39 -14.85 2.30
C TYR A 18 20.63 -14.01 3.56
N LYS A 19 21.47 -12.98 3.47
CA LYS A 19 21.72 -12.03 4.58
C LYS A 19 20.48 -11.23 4.97
N LYS A 20 19.58 -10.99 4.02
CA LYS A 20 18.32 -10.23 4.19
C LYS A 20 17.08 -11.13 4.30
N LYS A 21 17.24 -12.41 4.72
CA LYS A 21 16.13 -13.37 4.80
C LYS A 21 14.92 -12.92 5.64
N LYS A 22 15.14 -12.02 6.62
CA LYS A 22 14.07 -11.46 7.46
C LYS A 22 13.21 -10.40 6.75
N LEU A 23 13.60 -9.94 5.55
CA LEU A 23 12.80 -9.01 4.78
C LEU A 23 11.51 -9.70 4.29
N ARG A 24 10.42 -8.91 4.25
CA ARG A 24 9.16 -9.37 3.66
C ARG A 24 9.31 -9.65 2.17
N GLU A 25 8.55 -10.61 1.66
CA GLU A 25 8.63 -11.02 0.26
C GLU A 25 8.42 -9.88 -0.73
N GLY A 26 7.46 -8.98 -0.48
CA GLY A 26 7.26 -7.79 -1.32
C GLY A 26 8.48 -6.85 -1.36
N THR A 27 9.22 -6.73 -0.25
CA THR A 27 10.46 -5.93 -0.20
C THR A 27 11.59 -6.64 -0.95
N LYS A 28 11.73 -7.96 -0.78
CA LYS A 28 12.69 -8.77 -1.54
C LYS A 28 12.43 -8.65 -3.04
N TYR A 29 11.15 -8.75 -3.43
CA TYR A 29 10.76 -8.58 -4.83
C TYR A 29 11.17 -7.21 -5.39
N GLY A 30 10.96 -6.12 -4.61
CA GLY A 30 11.40 -4.77 -4.99
C GLY A 30 12.91 -4.69 -5.24
N TYR A 31 13.73 -5.21 -4.33
CA TYR A 31 15.18 -5.30 -4.51
C TYR A 31 15.55 -6.09 -5.76
N MET A 32 14.99 -7.28 -5.91
CA MET A 32 15.30 -8.15 -7.05
C MET A 32 14.94 -7.50 -8.39
N ALA A 33 13.77 -6.85 -8.45
CA ALA A 33 13.34 -6.17 -9.66
C ALA A 33 14.27 -5.00 -10.03
N SER A 34 14.74 -4.22 -9.03
CA SER A 34 15.68 -3.12 -9.24
C SER A 34 17.06 -3.61 -9.67
N ILE A 35 17.61 -4.58 -8.95
CA ILE A 35 18.96 -5.11 -9.24
C ILE A 35 19.00 -5.80 -10.60
N LYS A 36 17.99 -6.63 -10.94
CA LYS A 36 17.91 -7.30 -12.24
C LYS A 36 17.83 -6.30 -13.39
N ARG A 37 17.02 -5.26 -13.26
CA ARG A 37 16.95 -4.20 -14.28
C ARG A 37 18.30 -3.51 -14.47
N LEU A 38 18.96 -3.14 -13.38
CA LEU A 38 20.26 -2.49 -13.41
C LEU A 38 21.28 -3.34 -14.18
N ILE A 39 21.41 -4.64 -13.85
CA ILE A 39 22.32 -5.55 -14.51
C ILE A 39 21.97 -5.71 -15.99
N THR A 40 20.68 -5.87 -16.31
CA THR A 40 20.23 -6.04 -17.70
C THR A 40 20.54 -4.81 -18.58
N VAL A 41 20.47 -3.60 -18.01
CA VAL A 41 20.72 -2.36 -18.74
C VAL A 41 22.19 -2.07 -18.92
N LEU A 42 22.98 -2.32 -17.87
CA LEU A 42 24.40 -1.95 -17.88
C LEU A 42 25.33 -3.08 -18.41
N ASP A 43 24.90 -4.34 -18.32
CA ASP A 43 25.70 -5.54 -18.69
C ASP A 43 27.12 -5.49 -18.11
N LYS A 44 27.26 -5.11 -16.82
CA LYS A 44 28.52 -4.84 -16.12
C LYS A 44 28.55 -5.55 -14.76
N PRO A 45 29.74 -5.97 -14.25
CA PRO A 45 29.86 -6.51 -12.90
C PRO A 45 29.42 -5.51 -11.84
N LEU A 46 28.59 -5.93 -10.90
CA LEU A 46 28.09 -5.08 -9.80
C LEU A 46 29.21 -4.40 -9.00
N VAL A 47 30.34 -5.09 -8.84
CA VAL A 47 31.50 -4.59 -8.08
C VAL A 47 32.31 -3.51 -8.82
N GLN A 48 32.08 -3.34 -10.12
CA GLN A 48 32.77 -2.36 -10.96
C GLN A 48 31.86 -1.16 -11.34
N MET A 49 30.61 -1.16 -10.86
CA MET A 49 29.69 -0.07 -11.14
C MET A 49 30.08 1.19 -10.34
N ASP A 50 30.15 2.31 -11.01
CA ASP A 50 30.42 3.62 -10.46
C ASP A 50 29.21 4.56 -10.50
N GLU A 51 29.39 5.81 -10.08
CA GLU A 51 28.32 6.82 -10.06
C GLU A 51 27.77 7.14 -11.45
N HIS A 52 28.63 7.11 -12.48
CA HIS A 52 28.23 7.41 -13.87
C HIS A 52 27.35 6.31 -14.43
N ASP A 53 27.63 5.06 -14.09
CA ASP A 53 26.79 3.90 -14.44
C ASP A 53 25.38 4.05 -13.83
N ILE A 54 25.30 4.43 -12.56
CA ILE A 54 24.01 4.62 -11.88
C ILE A 54 23.27 5.83 -12.44
N PHE A 55 23.99 6.91 -12.78
CA PHE A 55 23.41 8.09 -13.43
C PHE A 55 22.81 7.73 -14.79
N TYR A 56 23.56 7.01 -15.61
CA TYR A 56 23.09 6.50 -16.90
C TYR A 56 21.85 5.62 -16.75
N TYR A 57 21.89 4.68 -15.80
CA TYR A 57 20.77 3.79 -15.53
C TYR A 57 19.52 4.55 -15.08
N LEU A 58 19.62 5.49 -14.13
CA LEU A 58 18.47 6.24 -13.65
C LEU A 58 17.88 7.15 -14.74
N ASN A 59 18.71 7.75 -15.59
CA ASN A 59 18.25 8.49 -16.74
C ASN A 59 17.49 7.60 -17.75
N TRP A 60 18.02 6.41 -18.04
CA TRP A 60 17.30 5.41 -18.83
C TRP A 60 15.98 5.03 -18.15
N TYR A 61 15.99 4.77 -16.84
CA TYR A 61 14.80 4.36 -16.09
C TYR A 61 13.72 5.45 -16.09
N GLU A 62 14.09 6.72 -16.04
CA GLU A 62 13.18 7.86 -16.17
C GLU A 62 12.53 7.91 -17.54
N ASN A 63 13.32 7.78 -18.58
CA ASN A 63 12.88 8.03 -19.96
C ASN A 63 12.24 6.82 -20.64
N ARG A 64 12.33 5.62 -20.05
CA ARG A 64 11.67 4.45 -20.60
C ARG A 64 10.16 4.58 -20.53
N ASN A 65 9.48 4.14 -21.58
CA ASN A 65 8.02 4.01 -21.54
C ASN A 65 7.62 2.85 -20.62
N VAL A 66 6.78 3.13 -19.62
CA VAL A 66 6.23 2.09 -18.76
C VAL A 66 5.23 1.26 -19.59
N PRO A 67 5.43 -0.06 -19.77
CA PRO A 67 4.61 -0.88 -20.68
C PRO A 67 3.10 -0.79 -20.42
N VAL A 68 2.70 -0.65 -19.16
CA VAL A 68 1.27 -0.61 -18.77
C VAL A 68 0.63 0.75 -19.02
N THR A 69 1.39 1.85 -18.92
CA THR A 69 0.84 3.21 -18.97
C THR A 69 1.28 4.03 -20.14
N GLY A 70 2.31 3.60 -20.88
CA GLY A 70 2.94 4.37 -21.97
C GLY A 70 3.59 5.69 -21.53
N ARG A 71 3.71 5.92 -20.22
CA ARG A 71 4.22 7.18 -19.64
C ARG A 71 5.60 6.99 -19.03
N LYS A 72 6.35 8.07 -18.94
CA LYS A 72 7.62 8.12 -18.19
C LYS A 72 7.41 7.86 -16.69
N ASN A 73 8.45 7.37 -16.03
CA ASN A 73 8.43 7.19 -14.58
C ASN A 73 8.37 8.54 -13.85
N GLN A 74 7.59 8.62 -12.77
CA GLN A 74 7.50 9.81 -11.93
C GLN A 74 8.67 9.87 -10.94
N ASN A 75 9.00 11.08 -10.46
CA ASN A 75 10.06 11.31 -9.46
C ASN A 75 9.94 10.41 -8.21
N SER A 76 8.73 10.14 -7.75
CA SER A 76 8.50 9.22 -6.63
C SER A 76 8.91 7.78 -6.93
N THR A 77 8.74 7.34 -8.18
CA THR A 77 9.17 6.02 -8.66
C THR A 77 10.69 5.97 -8.79
N LEU A 78 11.29 7.02 -9.35
CA LEU A 78 12.75 7.17 -9.45
C LEU A 78 13.41 7.16 -8.06
N ASN A 79 12.87 7.91 -7.11
CA ASN A 79 13.35 7.91 -5.73
C ASN A 79 13.20 6.55 -5.04
N SER A 80 12.19 5.77 -5.39
CA SER A 80 12.03 4.41 -4.86
C SER A 80 13.09 3.47 -5.45
N GLU A 81 13.35 3.55 -6.75
CA GLU A 81 14.42 2.81 -7.42
C GLU A 81 15.78 3.14 -6.82
N ARG A 82 16.09 4.45 -6.72
CA ARG A 82 17.31 4.95 -6.09
C ARG A 82 17.50 4.39 -4.66
N ARG A 83 16.42 4.35 -3.85
CA ARG A 83 16.50 3.80 -2.48
C ARG A 83 16.82 2.31 -2.44
N TYR A 84 16.25 1.51 -3.33
CA TYR A 84 16.58 0.09 -3.42
C TYR A 84 18.05 -0.11 -3.79
N LEU A 85 18.53 0.60 -4.80
CA LEU A 85 19.92 0.53 -5.23
C LEU A 85 20.88 1.04 -4.15
N SER A 86 20.60 2.20 -3.54
CA SER A 86 21.42 2.75 -2.46
C SER A 86 21.56 1.81 -1.27
N ALA A 87 20.45 1.16 -0.86
CA ALA A 87 20.48 0.20 0.22
C ALA A 87 21.24 -1.09 -0.14
N PHE A 88 21.15 -1.54 -1.40
CA PHE A 88 21.89 -2.68 -1.89
C PHE A 88 23.39 -2.41 -1.94
N PHE A 89 23.83 -1.32 -2.55
CA PHE A 89 25.25 -0.96 -2.63
C PHE A 89 25.82 -0.58 -1.25
N SER A 90 25.03 0.01 -0.33
CA SER A 90 25.45 0.18 1.06
C SER A 90 25.71 -1.13 1.77
N TRP A 91 24.90 -2.16 1.48
CA TRP A 91 25.17 -3.51 1.96
C TRP A 91 26.43 -4.09 1.35
N MET A 92 26.64 -3.95 0.03
CA MET A 92 27.89 -4.41 -0.63
C MET A 92 29.12 -3.75 -0.02
N ARG A 93 29.07 -2.45 0.29
CA ARG A 93 30.15 -1.73 0.99
C ARG A 93 30.40 -2.30 2.39
N LYS A 94 29.32 -2.59 3.14
CA LYS A 94 29.43 -3.21 4.47
C LYS A 94 30.07 -4.60 4.43
N GLU A 95 29.80 -5.38 3.39
CA GLU A 95 30.40 -6.71 3.16
C GLU A 95 31.81 -6.59 2.51
N LYS A 96 32.33 -5.37 2.34
CA LYS A 96 33.66 -5.09 1.73
C LYS A 96 33.81 -5.59 0.29
N LEU A 97 32.71 -5.73 -0.44
CA LEU A 97 32.70 -6.08 -1.86
C LEU A 97 33.03 -4.88 -2.75
N ILE A 98 32.76 -3.67 -2.26
CA ILE A 98 33.08 -2.38 -2.86
C ILE A 98 33.58 -1.42 -1.78
N THR A 99 34.27 -0.36 -2.17
CA THR A 99 34.78 0.69 -1.25
C THR A 99 33.81 1.85 -1.12
N VAL A 100 33.12 2.22 -2.18
CA VAL A 100 32.22 3.39 -2.24
C VAL A 100 30.84 2.92 -2.74
N ASN A 101 29.77 3.51 -2.19
CA ASN A 101 28.43 3.28 -2.71
C ASN A 101 28.18 4.24 -3.89
N PRO A 102 28.04 3.75 -5.12
CA PRO A 102 27.92 4.60 -6.31
C PRO A 102 26.62 5.42 -6.36
N VAL A 103 25.67 5.16 -5.46
CA VAL A 103 24.39 5.90 -5.39
C VAL A 103 24.46 7.08 -4.42
N GLU A 104 25.50 7.17 -3.57
CA GLU A 104 25.61 8.22 -2.54
C GLU A 104 25.67 9.65 -3.13
N ALA A 105 26.33 9.83 -4.27
CA ALA A 105 26.44 11.11 -4.96
C ALA A 105 25.12 11.58 -5.60
N ILE A 106 24.13 10.69 -5.73
CA ILE A 106 22.87 11.00 -6.41
C ILE A 106 21.82 11.48 -5.41
N GLU A 107 21.44 12.73 -5.50
CA GLU A 107 20.40 13.30 -4.64
C GLU A 107 18.99 12.81 -5.04
N PRO A 108 18.07 12.70 -4.06
CA PRO A 108 16.67 12.39 -4.36
C PRO A 108 16.00 13.56 -5.10
N LEU A 109 15.17 13.23 -6.08
CA LEU A 109 14.39 14.20 -6.82
C LEU A 109 13.27 14.80 -5.96
N LYS A 110 12.99 16.08 -6.15
CA LYS A 110 11.85 16.76 -5.49
C LYS A 110 10.54 16.14 -5.97
N VAL A 111 9.69 15.76 -5.02
CA VAL A 111 8.35 15.20 -5.30
C VAL A 111 7.31 16.22 -4.87
N GLN A 112 6.47 16.63 -5.81
CA GLN A 112 5.32 17.49 -5.50
C GLN A 112 4.30 16.69 -4.68
N ARG A 113 3.86 17.27 -3.57
CA ARG A 113 2.79 16.70 -2.75
C ARG A 113 1.45 16.99 -3.41
N LYS A 114 0.74 15.93 -3.77
CA LYS A 114 -0.65 16.04 -4.25
C LYS A 114 -1.59 16.10 -3.05
N PRO A 115 -2.73 16.81 -3.18
CA PRO A 115 -3.80 16.72 -2.19
C PRO A 115 -4.19 15.27 -1.92
N ILE A 116 -4.74 15.02 -0.73
CA ILE A 116 -5.20 13.68 -0.37
C ILE A 116 -6.36 13.31 -1.29
N ASP A 117 -6.23 12.18 -1.95
CA ASP A 117 -7.31 11.58 -2.74
C ASP A 117 -8.18 10.71 -1.81
N PHE A 118 -9.43 11.13 -1.57
CA PHE A 118 -10.42 10.45 -0.75
C PHE A 118 -11.80 10.55 -1.41
N PHE A 119 -12.75 9.72 -0.99
CA PHE A 119 -14.11 9.75 -1.51
C PHE A 119 -14.92 10.85 -0.86
N THR A 120 -15.71 11.56 -1.65
CA THR A 120 -16.74 12.47 -1.12
C THR A 120 -17.88 11.66 -0.49
N PRO A 121 -18.71 12.28 0.38
CA PRO A 121 -19.91 11.62 0.92
C PRO A 121 -20.83 11.07 -0.18
N GLU A 122 -21.00 11.80 -1.28
CA GLU A 122 -21.84 11.41 -2.41
C GLU A 122 -21.22 10.23 -3.19
N GLU A 123 -19.90 10.21 -3.39
CA GLU A 123 -19.20 9.06 -3.98
C GLU A 123 -19.33 7.81 -3.10
N MET A 124 -19.18 7.97 -1.77
CA MET A 124 -19.38 6.88 -0.82
C MET A 124 -20.81 6.34 -0.84
N ALA A 125 -21.81 7.20 -0.87
CA ALA A 125 -23.21 6.77 -0.98
C ALA A 125 -23.42 5.96 -2.27
N ARG A 126 -22.98 6.47 -3.42
CA ARG A 126 -23.10 5.76 -4.70
C ARG A 126 -22.40 4.40 -4.69
N LEU A 127 -21.19 4.30 -4.11
CA LEU A 127 -20.48 3.01 -3.98
C LEU A 127 -21.28 2.01 -3.15
N ARG A 128 -21.84 2.46 -2.01
CA ARG A 128 -22.66 1.62 -1.13
C ARG A 128 -23.93 1.13 -1.83
N ASP A 129 -24.61 2.01 -2.57
CA ASP A 129 -25.88 1.72 -3.23
C ASP A 129 -25.70 0.85 -4.50
N SER A 130 -24.51 0.87 -5.10
CA SER A 130 -24.19 0.12 -6.31
C SER A 130 -23.70 -1.30 -6.05
N CYS A 131 -23.60 -1.73 -4.78
CA CYS A 131 -23.28 -3.11 -4.43
C CYS A 131 -24.41 -4.05 -4.83
N ARG A 132 -24.08 -5.09 -5.61
CA ARG A 132 -25.06 -6.04 -6.17
C ARG A 132 -25.25 -7.28 -5.32
N THR A 133 -24.31 -7.57 -4.44
CA THR A 133 -24.31 -8.76 -3.59
C THR A 133 -24.10 -8.40 -2.13
N LEU A 134 -24.56 -9.26 -1.22
CA LEU A 134 -24.32 -9.10 0.21
C LEU A 134 -22.83 -9.06 0.52
N ARG A 135 -22.01 -9.83 -0.20
CA ARG A 135 -20.56 -9.84 -0.08
C ARG A 135 -19.93 -8.49 -0.46
N GLU A 136 -20.35 -7.92 -1.59
CA GLU A 136 -19.85 -6.60 -2.04
C GLU A 136 -20.21 -5.52 -1.04
N ARG A 137 -21.46 -5.51 -0.57
CA ARG A 137 -21.89 -4.52 0.44
C ARG A 137 -21.12 -4.69 1.75
N ALA A 138 -20.99 -5.90 2.25
CA ALA A 138 -20.23 -6.18 3.45
C ALA A 138 -18.76 -5.73 3.31
N LEU A 139 -18.12 -6.00 2.17
CA LEU A 139 -16.73 -5.62 1.91
C LEU A 139 -16.54 -4.11 1.91
N ILE A 140 -17.42 -3.35 1.24
CA ILE A 140 -17.36 -1.87 1.23
C ILE A 140 -17.53 -1.31 2.64
N GLU A 141 -18.52 -1.82 3.39
CA GLU A 141 -18.78 -1.35 4.75
C GLU A 141 -17.63 -1.67 5.71
N VAL A 142 -17.05 -2.86 5.63
CA VAL A 142 -15.88 -3.25 6.45
C VAL A 142 -14.67 -2.37 6.13
N LEU A 143 -14.37 -2.15 4.85
CA LEU A 143 -13.24 -1.28 4.44
C LEU A 143 -13.44 0.16 4.88
N ARG A 144 -14.67 0.69 4.76
CA ARG A 144 -15.04 2.04 5.17
C ARG A 144 -14.91 2.23 6.68
N SER A 145 -15.52 1.33 7.44
CA SER A 145 -15.61 1.44 8.90
C SER A 145 -14.27 1.24 9.59
N THR A 146 -13.52 0.20 9.20
CA THR A 146 -12.28 -0.16 9.88
C THR A 146 -11.08 0.65 9.43
N GLY A 147 -11.07 1.13 8.20
CA GLY A 147 -9.88 1.72 7.59
C GLY A 147 -8.64 0.82 7.60
N ALA A 148 -8.80 -0.48 7.85
CA ALA A 148 -7.69 -1.43 7.90
C ALA A 148 -7.00 -1.58 6.53
N ARG A 149 -5.76 -2.06 6.53
CA ARG A 149 -5.06 -2.37 5.28
C ARG A 149 -5.70 -3.59 4.61
N VAL A 150 -5.74 -3.59 3.29
CA VAL A 150 -6.33 -4.72 2.56
C VAL A 150 -5.68 -6.06 2.90
N GLY A 151 -4.36 -6.08 3.15
CA GLY A 151 -3.65 -7.27 3.60
C GLY A 151 -4.11 -7.75 4.99
N GLU A 152 -4.50 -6.84 5.85
CA GLU A 152 -5.05 -7.18 7.16
C GLU A 152 -6.47 -7.74 7.04
N ILE A 153 -7.31 -7.12 6.19
CA ILE A 153 -8.72 -7.55 5.99
C ILE A 153 -8.82 -8.98 5.46
N VAL A 154 -7.96 -9.37 4.53
CA VAL A 154 -8.05 -10.72 3.90
C VAL A 154 -7.59 -11.84 4.83
N GLU A 155 -6.86 -11.51 5.89
CA GLU A 155 -6.36 -12.46 6.89
C GLU A 155 -7.29 -12.60 8.11
N ILE A 156 -8.33 -11.76 8.23
CA ILE A 156 -9.25 -11.82 9.38
C ILE A 156 -10.08 -13.09 9.33
N THR A 157 -10.13 -13.78 10.47
CA THR A 157 -11.02 -14.92 10.71
C THR A 157 -12.17 -14.53 11.64
N VAL A 158 -13.27 -15.22 11.56
CA VAL A 158 -14.52 -14.85 12.25
C VAL A 158 -14.45 -14.97 13.77
N ASP A 159 -13.57 -15.80 14.29
CA ASP A 159 -13.27 -15.94 15.71
C ASP A 159 -12.61 -14.68 16.34
N GLN A 160 -12.02 -13.82 15.50
CA GLN A 160 -11.45 -12.53 15.90
C GLN A 160 -12.50 -11.44 16.10
N ILE A 161 -13.76 -11.69 15.69
CA ILE A 161 -14.83 -10.69 15.68
C ILE A 161 -15.68 -10.81 16.96
N ASN A 162 -15.76 -9.72 17.72
CA ASN A 162 -16.80 -9.59 18.73
C ASN A 162 -18.12 -9.20 18.03
N TRP A 163 -19.06 -10.15 17.98
CA TRP A 163 -20.32 -9.99 17.27
C TRP A 163 -21.32 -9.03 17.96
N GLU A 164 -21.07 -8.66 19.19
CA GLU A 164 -21.89 -7.70 19.95
C GLU A 164 -21.41 -6.27 19.71
N THR A 165 -20.09 -6.07 19.85
CA THR A 165 -19.48 -4.73 19.81
C THR A 165 -18.95 -4.34 18.43
N GLY A 166 -18.66 -5.31 17.57
CA GLY A 166 -18.01 -5.07 16.27
C GLY A 166 -16.49 -4.95 16.36
N ASP A 167 -15.90 -5.21 17.52
CA ASP A 167 -14.46 -5.16 17.72
C ASP A 167 -13.78 -6.35 17.01
N ILE A 168 -12.64 -6.09 16.38
CA ILE A 168 -11.82 -7.11 15.73
C ILE A 168 -10.38 -6.93 16.18
N LEU A 169 -9.81 -7.95 16.82
CA LEU A 169 -8.40 -7.94 17.20
C LEU A 169 -7.54 -8.44 16.03
N ILE A 170 -6.69 -7.58 15.50
CA ILE A 170 -5.81 -7.93 14.37
C ILE A 170 -4.34 -7.75 14.71
N LEU A 171 -3.48 -8.52 14.04
CA LEU A 171 -2.05 -8.30 14.02
C LEU A 171 -1.69 -7.32 12.90
N GLY A 172 -1.17 -6.16 13.25
CA GLY A 172 -0.82 -5.13 12.28
C GLY A 172 0.26 -5.58 11.29
N GLU A 173 -0.08 -5.58 10.02
CA GLU A 173 0.79 -6.07 8.92
C GLU A 173 2.22 -5.50 8.94
N LYS A 174 2.38 -4.22 9.26
CA LYS A 174 3.70 -3.55 9.26
C LYS A 174 4.31 -3.37 10.65
N SER A 175 3.50 -3.24 11.68
CA SER A 175 3.95 -2.97 13.05
C SER A 175 4.30 -4.24 13.82
N ASN A 176 3.79 -5.39 13.39
CA ASN A 176 3.83 -6.66 14.12
C ASN A 176 3.31 -6.52 15.58
N ARG A 177 2.32 -5.65 15.79
CA ARG A 177 1.65 -5.41 17.07
C ARG A 177 0.17 -5.64 16.90
N TYR A 178 -0.45 -6.22 17.93
CA TYR A 178 -1.90 -6.35 17.99
C TYR A 178 -2.54 -4.98 18.16
N ARG A 179 -3.67 -4.78 17.46
CA ARG A 179 -4.56 -3.64 17.65
C ARG A 179 -5.99 -4.03 17.37
N THR A 180 -6.92 -3.32 17.97
CA THR A 180 -8.33 -3.48 17.68
C THR A 180 -8.75 -2.54 16.55
N ILE A 181 -9.54 -3.03 15.62
CA ILE A 181 -10.26 -2.26 14.62
C ILE A 181 -11.76 -2.43 14.87
N TYR A 182 -12.59 -1.54 14.35
CA TYR A 182 -13.99 -1.44 14.74
C TYR A 182 -14.90 -1.47 13.53
N LEU A 183 -15.91 -2.35 13.58
CA LEU A 183 -17.06 -2.30 12.70
C LEU A 183 -18.10 -1.37 13.34
N ASP A 184 -18.45 -0.28 12.67
CA ASP A 184 -19.60 0.49 13.11
C ASP A 184 -20.91 -0.33 12.93
N PRO A 185 -22.04 0.14 13.50
CA PRO A 185 -23.30 -0.62 13.44
C PRO A 185 -23.73 -1.03 12.02
N ASP A 186 -23.53 -0.13 11.03
CA ASP A 186 -23.85 -0.40 9.63
C ASP A 186 -22.97 -1.53 9.06
N ALA A 187 -21.66 -1.45 9.31
CA ALA A 187 -20.73 -2.45 8.83
C ALA A 187 -20.98 -3.81 9.48
N LEU A 188 -21.23 -3.85 10.79
CA LEU A 188 -21.54 -5.07 11.50
C LEU A 188 -22.84 -5.69 10.99
N TYR A 189 -23.89 -4.87 10.75
CA TYR A 189 -25.16 -5.32 10.21
C TYR A 189 -25.02 -5.97 8.83
N HIS A 190 -24.33 -5.28 7.90
CA HIS A 190 -24.14 -5.79 6.56
C HIS A 190 -23.21 -7.01 6.52
N TYR A 191 -22.22 -7.06 7.41
CA TYR A 191 -21.36 -8.21 7.53
C TYR A 191 -22.13 -9.43 8.09
N LYS A 192 -22.96 -9.26 9.11
CA LYS A 192 -23.85 -10.33 9.63
C LYS A 192 -24.76 -10.87 8.53
N LYS A 193 -25.34 -10.01 7.70
CA LYS A 193 -26.16 -10.47 6.55
C LYS A 193 -25.37 -11.33 5.58
N TYR A 194 -24.16 -10.90 5.22
CA TYR A 194 -23.30 -11.69 4.34
C TYR A 194 -22.92 -13.01 5.00
N TRP A 195 -22.45 -12.98 6.25
CA TRP A 195 -22.08 -14.18 7.00
C TRP A 195 -23.20 -15.21 7.05
N ASN A 196 -24.40 -14.79 7.39
CA ASN A 196 -25.56 -15.67 7.49
C ASN A 196 -26.04 -16.22 6.12
N SER A 197 -25.64 -15.61 5.02
CA SER A 197 -25.93 -16.08 3.66
C SER A 197 -24.92 -17.10 3.15
N ARG A 198 -23.81 -17.30 3.85
CA ARG A 198 -22.76 -18.25 3.44
C ARG A 198 -23.20 -19.67 3.70
N THR A 199 -22.77 -20.56 2.81
CA THR A 199 -23.02 -22.01 2.88
C THR A 199 -21.74 -22.82 2.99
N ASP A 200 -20.61 -22.16 3.19
CA ASP A 200 -19.30 -22.75 3.37
C ASP A 200 -18.89 -22.77 4.85
N ASN A 201 -17.85 -23.52 5.17
CA ASN A 201 -17.27 -23.63 6.53
C ASN A 201 -15.93 -22.92 6.65
N ASN A 202 -15.59 -22.01 5.74
CA ASN A 202 -14.32 -21.31 5.79
C ASN A 202 -14.35 -20.22 6.88
N GLU A 203 -13.36 -20.20 7.73
CA GLU A 203 -13.27 -19.29 8.87
C GLU A 203 -12.90 -17.84 8.48
N HIS A 204 -12.38 -17.64 7.27
CA HIS A 204 -11.99 -16.28 6.84
C HIS A 204 -13.22 -15.40 6.64
N MET A 205 -13.04 -14.13 6.99
CA MET A 205 -14.07 -13.10 6.90
C MET A 205 -14.69 -13.01 5.50
N PHE A 206 -13.88 -13.11 4.45
CA PHE A 206 -14.33 -13.06 3.07
C PHE A 206 -13.78 -14.23 2.24
N VAL A 207 -14.64 -14.81 1.43
CA VAL A 207 -14.31 -15.96 0.55
C VAL A 207 -14.69 -15.69 -0.90
N SER A 208 -14.17 -16.53 -1.81
CA SER A 208 -14.50 -16.52 -3.24
C SER A 208 -15.98 -16.82 -3.49
N LYS A 209 -16.52 -16.45 -4.67
CA LYS A 209 -17.92 -16.71 -5.06
C LYS A 209 -18.22 -18.17 -5.27
N SER A 210 -17.25 -18.96 -5.67
CA SER A 210 -17.41 -20.34 -6.11
C SER A 210 -16.59 -21.30 -5.27
N LYS A 211 -17.04 -22.56 -5.24
CA LYS A 211 -16.28 -23.65 -4.61
C LYS A 211 -14.86 -23.71 -5.15
N PRO A 212 -13.88 -24.01 -4.30
CA PRO A 212 -14.02 -24.46 -2.92
C PRO A 212 -14.10 -23.34 -1.85
N TYR A 213 -14.58 -22.13 -2.17
CA TYR A 213 -14.73 -20.98 -1.27
C TYR A 213 -13.44 -20.62 -0.52
N LYS A 214 -12.38 -20.39 -1.29
CA LYS A 214 -11.06 -20.00 -0.74
C LYS A 214 -11.12 -18.57 -0.17
N PRO A 215 -10.28 -18.24 0.83
CA PRO A 215 -10.10 -16.87 1.26
C PRO A 215 -9.81 -15.95 0.06
N ILE A 216 -10.38 -14.75 0.04
CA ILE A 216 -10.08 -13.81 -1.05
C ILE A 216 -8.71 -13.19 -0.85
N GLY A 217 -7.96 -13.01 -1.95
CA GLY A 217 -6.70 -12.28 -1.92
C GLY A 217 -6.89 -10.77 -2.10
N THR A 218 -5.82 -10.02 -1.83
CA THR A 218 -5.82 -8.55 -1.97
C THR A 218 -6.11 -8.08 -3.40
N SER A 219 -5.75 -8.87 -4.41
CA SER A 219 -6.08 -8.60 -5.82
C SER A 219 -7.59 -8.71 -6.07
N SER A 220 -8.24 -9.74 -5.52
CA SER A 220 -9.69 -9.92 -5.64
C SER A 220 -10.45 -8.75 -5.01
N VAL A 221 -10.02 -8.28 -3.84
CA VAL A 221 -10.62 -7.09 -3.20
C VAL A 221 -10.54 -5.87 -4.13
N ARG A 222 -9.38 -5.64 -4.76
CA ARG A 222 -9.20 -4.50 -5.70
C ARG A 222 -10.09 -4.64 -6.93
N THR A 223 -10.24 -5.84 -7.47
CA THR A 223 -11.12 -6.12 -8.62
C THR A 223 -12.58 -5.85 -8.25
N ILE A 224 -13.06 -6.39 -7.12
CA ILE A 224 -14.42 -6.16 -6.62
C ILE A 224 -14.70 -4.66 -6.45
N MET A 225 -13.79 -3.92 -5.81
CA MET A 225 -13.94 -2.48 -5.63
C MET A 225 -14.00 -1.71 -6.95
N LYS A 226 -13.20 -2.12 -7.94
CA LYS A 226 -13.21 -1.52 -9.27
C LYS A 226 -14.54 -1.76 -9.96
N GLU A 227 -15.07 -2.98 -9.92
CA GLU A 227 -16.38 -3.31 -10.49
C GLU A 227 -17.52 -2.50 -9.84
N ILE A 228 -17.52 -2.39 -8.50
CA ILE A 228 -18.49 -1.56 -7.78
C ILE A 228 -18.40 -0.09 -8.21
N ALA A 229 -17.19 0.46 -8.36
CA ALA A 229 -16.99 1.84 -8.78
C ALA A 229 -17.48 2.09 -10.20
N GLU A 230 -17.25 1.16 -11.11
CA GLU A 230 -17.76 1.21 -12.49
C GLU A 230 -19.31 1.26 -12.50
N HIS A 231 -19.98 0.42 -11.71
CA HIS A 231 -21.43 0.44 -11.57
C HIS A 231 -21.94 1.72 -10.91
N ALA A 232 -21.19 2.28 -9.96
CA ALA A 232 -21.54 3.50 -9.26
C ALA A 232 -21.32 4.78 -10.09
N GLY A 233 -20.72 4.66 -11.28
CA GLY A 233 -20.31 5.83 -12.06
C GLY A 233 -19.26 6.68 -11.34
N VAL A 234 -18.45 6.08 -10.45
CA VAL A 234 -17.34 6.73 -9.77
C VAL A 234 -16.13 6.66 -10.66
N THR A 235 -15.80 7.76 -11.34
CA THR A 235 -14.69 7.84 -12.31
C THR A 235 -13.31 7.90 -11.65
N ASN A 236 -13.25 8.33 -10.40
CA ASN A 236 -12.03 8.35 -9.61
C ASN A 236 -11.59 6.94 -9.26
N ARG A 237 -10.26 6.72 -9.21
CA ARG A 237 -9.71 5.40 -8.83
C ARG A 237 -10.28 4.92 -7.51
N CYS A 238 -10.86 3.72 -7.52
CA CYS A 238 -11.38 3.04 -6.33
C CYS A 238 -10.41 1.92 -5.92
N TYR A 239 -9.85 2.04 -4.72
CA TYR A 239 -8.91 1.06 -4.15
C TYR A 239 -8.94 1.09 -2.62
N PRO A 240 -8.60 0.00 -1.93
CA PRO A 240 -8.75 -0.11 -0.48
C PRO A 240 -8.07 1.00 0.33
N HIS A 241 -6.87 1.42 -0.08
CA HIS A 241 -6.16 2.48 0.63
C HIS A 241 -6.85 3.86 0.54
N LYS A 242 -7.69 4.09 -0.49
CA LYS A 242 -8.51 5.29 -0.59
C LYS A 242 -9.64 5.28 0.45
N MET A 243 -10.26 4.11 0.73
CA MET A 243 -11.22 3.96 1.83
C MET A 243 -10.61 4.37 3.18
N ARG A 244 -9.40 3.89 3.45
CA ARG A 244 -8.66 4.25 4.66
C ARG A 244 -8.35 5.75 4.75
N LYS A 245 -7.98 6.38 3.64
CA LYS A 245 -7.80 7.84 3.57
C LYS A 245 -9.11 8.57 3.81
N THR A 246 -10.21 8.05 3.28
CA THR A 246 -11.56 8.62 3.48
C THR A 246 -11.93 8.62 4.95
N LEU A 247 -11.76 7.49 5.66
CA LEU A 247 -11.98 7.43 7.10
C LEU A 247 -11.12 8.45 7.87
N GLY A 248 -9.82 8.55 7.54
CA GLY A 248 -8.94 9.51 8.19
C GLY A 248 -9.36 10.97 7.95
N MET A 249 -9.84 11.30 6.75
CA MET A 249 -10.38 12.63 6.44
C MET A 249 -11.72 12.89 7.11
N GLU A 250 -12.58 11.88 7.21
CA GLU A 250 -13.86 11.98 7.93
C GLU A 250 -13.64 12.27 9.41
N LEU A 251 -12.76 11.51 10.07
CA LEU A 251 -12.39 11.73 11.47
C LEU A 251 -11.81 13.13 11.68
N LYS A 252 -10.91 13.57 10.80
CA LYS A 252 -10.35 14.90 10.84
C LYS A 252 -11.43 16.00 10.70
N ASN A 253 -12.33 15.85 9.74
CA ASN A 253 -13.41 16.81 9.51
C ASN A 253 -14.39 16.89 10.69
N ARG A 254 -14.50 15.83 11.47
CA ARG A 254 -15.23 15.78 12.74
C ARG A 254 -14.46 16.37 13.94
N GLY A 255 -13.22 16.83 13.73
CA GLY A 255 -12.40 17.46 14.75
C GLY A 255 -11.63 16.48 15.65
N VAL A 256 -11.51 15.22 15.25
CA VAL A 256 -10.69 14.24 15.97
C VAL A 256 -9.23 14.63 15.85
N ASP A 257 -8.50 14.57 16.95
CA ASP A 257 -7.06 14.90 16.98
C ASP A 257 -6.21 13.89 16.18
N ILE A 258 -5.05 14.35 15.72
CA ILE A 258 -4.18 13.57 14.84
C ILE A 258 -3.64 12.31 15.51
N GLY A 259 -3.39 12.35 16.84
CA GLY A 259 -2.92 11.19 17.60
C GLY A 259 -3.96 10.08 17.60
N THR A 260 -5.22 10.41 17.90
CA THR A 260 -6.34 9.47 17.84
C THR A 260 -6.56 8.91 16.43
N ILE A 261 -6.48 9.76 15.37
CA ILE A 261 -6.55 9.29 13.98
C ILE A 261 -5.42 8.29 13.68
N GLN A 262 -4.22 8.56 14.20
CA GLN A 262 -3.08 7.67 14.05
C GLN A 262 -3.33 6.29 14.70
N GLU A 263 -3.91 6.26 15.88
CA GLU A 263 -4.27 5.02 16.59
C GLU A 263 -5.32 4.24 15.81
N VAL A 264 -6.43 4.87 15.45
CA VAL A 264 -7.52 4.24 14.66
C VAL A 264 -6.98 3.61 13.38
N LEU A 265 -6.15 4.36 12.65
CA LEU A 265 -5.56 3.87 11.41
C LEU A 265 -4.39 2.90 11.64
N GLY A 266 -3.81 2.82 12.83
CA GLY A 266 -2.64 1.99 13.14
C GLY A 266 -1.42 2.39 12.31
N HIS A 267 -1.10 3.69 12.27
CA HIS A 267 0.14 4.19 11.67
C HIS A 267 1.28 4.05 12.67
N ALA A 268 2.31 3.28 12.33
CA ALA A 268 3.49 3.11 13.19
C ALA A 268 4.34 4.39 13.28
N ASP A 269 4.26 5.27 12.27
CA ASP A 269 5.00 6.53 12.20
C ASP A 269 4.03 7.72 12.20
N SER A 270 4.14 8.58 13.22
CA SER A 270 3.36 9.82 13.35
C SER A 270 3.55 10.78 12.18
N LYS A 271 4.74 10.74 11.54
CA LYS A 271 5.02 11.55 10.34
C LYS A 271 4.05 11.26 9.20
N VAL A 272 3.61 10.00 9.05
CA VAL A 272 2.64 9.62 8.01
C VAL A 272 1.30 10.30 8.28
N THR A 273 0.80 10.23 9.51
CA THR A 273 -0.48 10.86 9.88
C THR A 273 -0.40 12.38 9.78
N SER A 274 0.63 12.99 10.36
CA SER A 274 0.84 14.44 10.30
C SER A 274 1.00 14.93 8.86
N MET A 275 1.73 14.21 8.03
CA MET A 275 1.95 14.59 6.64
C MET A 275 0.65 14.64 5.83
N TYR A 276 -0.29 13.73 6.10
CA TYR A 276 -1.54 13.65 5.36
C TYR A 276 -2.68 14.46 6.01
N TYR A 277 -2.77 14.48 7.34
CA TYR A 277 -3.95 14.99 8.04
C TYR A 277 -3.72 16.30 8.82
N ALA A 278 -2.46 16.76 8.98
CA ALA A 278 -2.18 18.02 9.68
C ALA A 278 -2.58 19.26 8.87
N GLN A 279 -2.62 19.18 7.53
CA GLN A 279 -3.02 20.32 6.71
C GLN A 279 -4.54 20.49 6.72
N SER A 280 -5.01 21.70 6.97
CA SER A 280 -6.44 22.03 6.88
C SER A 280 -6.93 21.93 5.44
N THR A 281 -8.13 21.36 5.26
CA THR A 281 -8.76 21.35 3.93
C THR A 281 -9.28 22.77 3.61
N PRO A 282 -9.45 23.14 2.33
CA PRO A 282 -10.08 24.41 1.96
C PRO A 282 -11.42 24.63 2.63
N ASP A 283 -12.22 23.58 2.81
CA ASP A 283 -13.53 23.66 3.45
C ASP A 283 -13.41 23.91 4.96
N THR A 284 -12.46 23.24 5.63
CA THR A 284 -12.16 23.51 7.05
C THR A 284 -11.71 24.97 7.24
N LEU A 285 -10.84 25.47 6.35
CA LEU A 285 -10.40 26.87 6.40
C LEU A 285 -11.55 27.85 6.16
N ARG A 286 -12.47 27.54 5.22
CA ARG A 286 -13.69 28.34 4.99
C ARG A 286 -14.60 28.35 6.22
N MET A 287 -14.81 27.18 6.85
CA MET A 287 -15.64 27.10 8.07
C MET A 287 -15.04 27.88 9.24
N ILE A 288 -13.74 27.77 9.47
CA ILE A 288 -13.04 28.52 10.51
C ILE A 288 -13.17 30.04 10.24
N ARG A 289 -12.94 30.47 9.00
CA ARG A 289 -13.12 31.92 8.65
C ARG A 289 -14.50 32.40 8.83
N LYS A 290 -15.54 31.60 8.54
CA LYS A 290 -16.95 31.98 8.77
C LYS A 290 -17.32 32.05 10.25
N ARG A 291 -16.62 31.31 11.13
CA ARG A 291 -16.86 31.35 12.58
C ARG A 291 -16.03 32.42 13.31
N ALA A 292 -15.02 32.95 12.65
CA ALA A 292 -14.11 33.96 13.21
C ALA A 292 -14.55 35.40 12.85
N VAL A 293 -15.67 35.55 12.16
CA VAL A 293 -16.38 36.80 11.86
C VAL A 293 -17.75 36.79 12.55
#